data_4240c9d9111886228e9545e1a0fa5060
#
_entry.id   4240c9d9111886228e9545e1a0fa5060
#
_cell.length_a   1.000
_cell.length_b   1.000
_cell.length_c   1.000
_cell.angle_alpha   90.00
_cell.angle_beta   90.00
_cell.angle_gamma   90.00
#
_symmetry.space_group_name_H-M   'P 1'
#
loop_
_entity.id
_entity.type
_entity.pdbx_description
1 polymer ?
#
loop_
_entity_poly.entity_id
_entity_poly.type
_entity_poly.pdbx_seq_one_letter_code
_entity_poly.pdbx_strand_id
1 'polypeptide(L)'
;MMRKMLLGLFVFLVVVASGMTFEQKDISEFFDITMNDFLEKYEIPGAVLSFVSDGEVLYVKGYGYSDLESKTPMKADSLVRIGSVSKLFTWISLMQLYELGEIDLEANVNDYISEFKVPDTFPQPITIENLLTHTPGFEETPYNVIQFEEYTVQPLGEALKWMPERAFEPGKFAAYSNYGTALAGYIVQEVSGVEFSDYVDMNIIEKLGMKSTTVKQELEPDLRARMSTGYYYLDGRNEPLTPFEKITIPPAGSITSSAGDMAKFIIANIQKGEFEGERILNEETAELMQSVHFRHDPRLNGMCYGFYEMSMNGLRLIGHGGDT
;
A
#
# COMPACT_ATOMS: atom_id res chain seq x y z
N MET A 1 29.71 -11.99 -2.21
CA MET A 1 29.07 -11.70 -3.50
C MET A 1 27.67 -11.16 -3.16
N MET A 2 27.50 -9.83 -3.13
CA MET A 2 26.22 -9.19 -2.76
C MET A 2 25.20 -9.47 -3.87
N ARG A 3 24.15 -10.23 -3.56
CA ARG A 3 22.98 -10.36 -4.43
C ARG A 3 22.32 -8.98 -4.54
N LYS A 4 22.34 -8.41 -5.74
CA LYS A 4 21.50 -7.27 -6.04
C LYS A 4 20.06 -7.79 -6.21
N MET A 5 19.28 -7.78 -5.14
CA MET A 5 17.83 -7.82 -5.25
C MET A 5 17.42 -6.49 -5.88
N LEU A 6 16.90 -6.52 -7.09
CA LEU A 6 16.22 -5.34 -7.65
C LEU A 6 14.82 -5.33 -7.06
N LEU A 7 14.63 -4.51 -6.04
CA LEU A 7 13.32 -4.16 -5.53
C LEU A 7 12.58 -3.38 -6.61
N GLY A 8 11.41 -3.84 -7.00
CA GLY A 8 10.47 -3.04 -7.78
C GLY A 8 9.94 -1.91 -6.90
N LEU A 9 10.60 -0.76 -6.94
CA LEU A 9 10.23 0.41 -6.16
C LEU A 9 9.06 1.12 -6.83
N PHE A 10 7.82 0.89 -6.36
CA PHE A 10 6.67 1.74 -6.69
C PHE A 10 6.73 2.99 -5.83
N VAL A 11 7.18 4.10 -6.38
CA VAL A 11 7.18 5.39 -5.69
C VAL A 11 5.91 6.13 -6.06
N PHE A 12 5.00 6.32 -5.11
CA PHE A 12 3.94 7.31 -5.21
C PHE A 12 4.55 8.69 -4.98
N LEU A 13 4.77 9.42 -6.07
CA LEU A 13 5.20 10.81 -6.00
C LEU A 13 3.95 11.70 -6.06
N VAL A 14 3.49 12.19 -4.93
CA VAL A 14 2.48 13.25 -4.87
C VAL A 14 3.22 14.58 -4.96
N VAL A 15 3.34 15.13 -6.16
CA VAL A 15 3.87 16.48 -6.35
C VAL A 15 2.70 17.46 -6.35
N VAL A 16 2.56 18.22 -5.27
CA VAL A 16 1.67 19.40 -5.27
C VAL A 16 2.46 20.59 -5.82
N ALA A 17 2.43 20.77 -7.15
CA ALA A 17 2.94 21.98 -7.80
C ALA A 17 1.75 22.86 -8.16
N SER A 18 1.41 23.80 -7.29
CA SER A 18 0.43 24.83 -7.62
C SER A 18 1.01 25.80 -8.65
N GLY A 19 0.39 25.94 -9.82
CA GLY A 19 0.64 26.99 -10.80
C GLY A 19 1.51 26.62 -12.01
N MET A 20 1.83 25.35 -12.23
CA MET A 20 2.44 24.89 -13.48
C MET A 20 1.38 24.31 -14.41
N THR A 21 1.19 24.88 -15.57
CA THR A 21 0.42 24.26 -16.65
C THR A 21 1.36 23.41 -17.51
N PHE A 22 1.09 22.12 -17.59
CA PHE A 22 1.81 21.21 -18.47
C PHE A 22 1.02 20.99 -19.75
N GLU A 23 1.66 21.07 -20.91
CA GLU A 23 1.03 20.56 -22.12
C GLU A 23 1.07 19.03 -22.11
N GLN A 24 -0.04 18.39 -22.46
CA GLN A 24 -0.16 16.92 -22.44
C GLN A 24 0.91 16.24 -23.31
N LYS A 25 1.35 16.91 -24.39
CA LYS A 25 2.44 16.43 -25.23
C LYS A 25 3.78 16.36 -24.49
N ASP A 26 4.10 17.39 -23.70
CA ASP A 26 5.36 17.46 -22.95
C ASP A 26 5.41 16.40 -21.86
N ILE A 27 4.26 16.16 -21.19
CA ILE A 27 4.10 15.09 -20.19
C ILE A 27 4.33 13.72 -20.82
N SER A 28 3.68 13.45 -21.96
CA SER A 28 3.80 12.16 -22.64
C SER A 28 5.22 11.91 -23.14
N GLU A 29 5.86 12.90 -23.75
CA GLU A 29 7.23 12.78 -24.24
C GLU A 29 8.22 12.55 -23.10
N PHE A 30 8.08 13.30 -22.01
CA PHE A 30 8.93 13.14 -20.82
C PHE A 30 8.82 11.73 -20.22
N PHE A 31 7.60 11.23 -19.99
CA PHE A 31 7.42 9.91 -19.42
C PHE A 31 7.79 8.79 -20.39
N ASP A 32 7.53 8.95 -21.69
CA ASP A 32 7.92 7.94 -22.68
C ASP A 32 9.43 7.75 -22.76
N ILE A 33 10.20 8.84 -22.77
CA ILE A 33 11.66 8.78 -22.73
C ILE A 33 12.13 8.18 -21.40
N THR A 34 11.67 8.76 -20.28
CA THR A 34 12.13 8.37 -18.94
C THR A 34 11.84 6.91 -18.64
N MET A 35 10.63 6.44 -18.94
CA MET A 35 10.22 5.06 -18.62
C MET A 35 10.92 4.05 -19.51
N ASN A 36 11.08 4.31 -20.80
CA ASN A 36 11.81 3.39 -21.69
C ASN A 36 13.29 3.29 -21.26
N ASP A 37 13.96 4.41 -21.00
CA ASP A 37 15.34 4.42 -20.49
C ASP A 37 15.47 3.68 -19.16
N PHE A 38 14.48 3.83 -18.27
CA PHE A 38 14.47 3.17 -16.97
C PHE A 38 14.30 1.66 -17.10
N LEU A 39 13.33 1.20 -17.91
CA LEU A 39 13.10 -0.23 -18.14
C LEU A 39 14.32 -0.88 -18.79
N GLU A 40 14.93 -0.24 -19.80
CA GLU A 40 16.13 -0.76 -20.45
C GLU A 40 17.33 -0.81 -19.50
N LYS A 41 17.59 0.29 -18.78
CA LYS A 41 18.73 0.40 -17.86
C LYS A 41 18.70 -0.61 -16.72
N TYR A 42 17.52 -0.89 -16.18
CA TYR A 42 17.34 -1.78 -15.04
C TYR A 42 16.79 -3.15 -15.42
N GLU A 43 16.66 -3.44 -16.72
CA GLU A 43 16.19 -4.72 -17.26
C GLU A 43 14.82 -5.14 -16.69
N ILE A 44 13.93 -4.14 -16.49
CA ILE A 44 12.58 -4.34 -15.95
C ILE A 44 11.65 -4.78 -17.10
N PRO A 45 10.91 -5.90 -16.95
CA PRO A 45 10.05 -6.43 -18.01
C PRO A 45 8.96 -5.46 -18.47
N GLY A 46 8.33 -4.79 -17.53
CA GLY A 46 7.27 -3.84 -17.81
C GLY A 46 6.85 -3.04 -16.59
N ALA A 47 6.15 -1.96 -16.83
CA ALA A 47 5.62 -1.08 -15.81
C ALA A 47 4.31 -0.43 -16.24
N VAL A 48 3.50 -0.02 -15.26
CA VAL A 48 2.36 0.88 -15.47
C VAL A 48 2.61 2.17 -14.72
N LEU A 49 2.20 3.28 -15.33
CA LEU A 49 2.37 4.62 -14.76
C LEU A 49 1.07 5.40 -14.86
N SER A 50 0.73 6.11 -13.79
CA SER A 50 -0.27 7.17 -13.82
C SER A 50 0.33 8.46 -13.26
N PHE A 51 -0.04 9.59 -13.85
CA PHE A 51 0.32 10.92 -13.41
C PHE A 51 -0.94 11.77 -13.25
N VAL A 52 -1.07 12.38 -12.08
CA VAL A 52 -2.22 13.19 -11.67
C VAL A 52 -1.73 14.58 -11.30
N SER A 53 -2.46 15.61 -11.73
CA SER A 53 -2.25 16.99 -11.30
C SER A 53 -3.60 17.70 -11.17
N ASP A 54 -3.74 18.57 -10.18
CA ASP A 54 -4.95 19.38 -9.94
C ASP A 54 -6.26 18.57 -9.92
N GLY A 55 -6.19 17.34 -9.44
CA GLY A 55 -7.35 16.42 -9.37
C GLY A 55 -7.73 15.77 -10.69
N GLU A 56 -6.92 15.92 -11.74
CA GLU A 56 -7.15 15.32 -13.05
C GLU A 56 -6.06 14.28 -13.39
N VAL A 57 -6.47 13.22 -14.09
CA VAL A 57 -5.55 12.23 -14.63
C VAL A 57 -4.95 12.76 -15.93
N LEU A 58 -3.71 13.24 -15.89
CA LEU A 58 -3.04 13.78 -17.06
C LEU A 58 -2.37 12.70 -17.93
N TYR A 59 -2.00 11.58 -17.34
CA TYR A 59 -1.32 10.51 -18.06
C TYR A 59 -1.51 9.14 -17.42
N VAL A 60 -1.82 8.13 -18.24
CA VAL A 60 -1.86 6.71 -17.83
C VAL A 60 -1.32 5.85 -18.96
N LYS A 61 -0.30 5.03 -18.72
CA LYS A 61 0.27 4.16 -19.75
C LYS A 61 0.97 2.94 -19.17
N GLY A 62 0.94 1.84 -19.93
CA GLY A 62 1.78 0.67 -19.74
C GLY A 62 3.00 0.70 -20.64
N TYR A 63 4.13 0.18 -20.15
CA TYR A 63 5.41 0.11 -20.85
C TYR A 63 5.97 -1.30 -20.80
N GLY A 64 6.65 -1.76 -21.85
CA GLY A 64 7.22 -3.10 -21.91
C GLY A 64 6.15 -4.19 -21.99
N TYR A 65 6.34 -5.27 -21.25
CA TYR A 65 5.51 -6.47 -21.30
C TYR A 65 4.91 -6.82 -19.94
N SER A 66 3.65 -7.25 -19.95
CA SER A 66 3.00 -7.86 -18.78
C SER A 66 3.39 -9.33 -18.62
N ASP A 67 3.85 -9.95 -19.71
CA ASP A 67 4.38 -11.30 -19.73
C ASP A 67 5.44 -11.44 -20.81
N LEU A 68 6.66 -11.85 -20.42
CA LEU A 68 7.81 -11.95 -21.33
C LEU A 68 7.75 -13.19 -22.22
N GLU A 69 7.18 -14.28 -21.73
CA GLU A 69 7.12 -15.55 -22.48
C GLU A 69 6.18 -15.40 -23.67
N SER A 70 4.96 -14.92 -23.41
CA SER A 70 3.96 -14.66 -24.46
C SER A 70 4.19 -13.35 -25.22
N LYS A 71 5.09 -12.51 -24.76
CA LYS A 71 5.32 -11.13 -25.24
C LYS A 71 4.04 -10.28 -25.23
N THR A 72 3.20 -10.48 -24.22
CA THR A 72 1.98 -9.72 -24.03
C THR A 72 2.35 -8.30 -23.61
N PRO A 73 1.96 -7.23 -24.37
CA PRO A 73 2.30 -5.87 -24.03
C PRO A 73 1.66 -5.45 -22.69
N MET A 74 2.41 -4.71 -21.86
CA MET A 74 1.86 -4.02 -20.70
C MET A 74 0.94 -2.90 -21.16
N LYS A 75 -0.28 -2.87 -20.62
CA LYS A 75 -1.30 -1.86 -20.92
C LYS A 75 -1.62 -1.04 -19.67
N ALA A 76 -2.29 0.10 -19.86
CA ALA A 76 -2.74 0.96 -18.76
C ALA A 76 -3.69 0.23 -17.77
N ASP A 77 -4.45 -0.76 -18.26
CA ASP A 77 -5.38 -1.60 -17.49
C ASP A 77 -4.80 -2.95 -17.08
N SER A 78 -3.53 -3.23 -17.37
CA SER A 78 -2.82 -4.38 -16.82
C SER A 78 -2.78 -4.29 -15.31
N LEU A 79 -2.96 -5.44 -14.66
CA LEU A 79 -2.98 -5.52 -13.21
C LEU A 79 -1.58 -5.86 -12.68
N VAL A 80 -1.24 -5.20 -11.60
CA VAL A 80 -0.01 -5.45 -10.86
C VAL A 80 -0.30 -5.57 -9.36
N ARG A 81 0.49 -6.35 -8.64
CA ARG A 81 0.53 -6.26 -7.19
C ARG A 81 1.08 -4.91 -6.78
N ILE A 82 0.38 -4.22 -5.88
CA ILE A 82 0.86 -2.94 -5.34
C ILE A 82 1.62 -3.11 -4.02
N GLY A 83 1.77 -4.37 -3.58
CA GLY A 83 2.54 -4.70 -2.39
C GLY A 83 2.12 -3.86 -1.18
N SER A 84 3.07 -3.33 -0.46
CA SER A 84 2.84 -2.56 0.76
C SER A 84 2.08 -1.25 0.58
N VAL A 85 1.85 -0.76 -0.65
CA VAL A 85 0.91 0.35 -0.90
C VAL A 85 -0.51 -0.04 -0.44
N SER A 86 -0.82 -1.34 -0.38
CA SER A 86 -2.05 -1.89 0.21
C SER A 86 -2.32 -1.39 1.64
N LYS A 87 -1.27 -1.09 2.40
CA LYS A 87 -1.39 -0.61 3.77
C LYS A 87 -2.16 0.71 3.87
N LEU A 88 -2.11 1.55 2.83
CA LEU A 88 -2.86 2.80 2.81
C LEU A 88 -4.37 2.56 2.86
N PHE A 89 -4.85 1.49 2.24
CA PHE A 89 -6.26 1.08 2.32
C PHE A 89 -6.62 0.61 3.73
N THR A 90 -5.74 -0.12 4.38
CA THR A 90 -5.91 -0.55 5.79
C THR A 90 -5.98 0.65 6.73
N TRP A 91 -5.08 1.61 6.56
CA TRP A 91 -5.04 2.81 7.40
C TRP A 91 -6.26 3.71 7.18
N ILE A 92 -6.71 3.89 5.94
CA ILE A 92 -7.95 4.62 5.63
C ILE A 92 -9.15 3.92 6.28
N SER A 93 -9.25 2.59 6.18
CA SER A 93 -10.32 1.83 6.82
C SER A 93 -10.35 2.02 8.34
N LEU A 94 -9.19 2.01 8.98
CA LEU A 94 -9.08 2.26 10.42
C LEU A 94 -9.52 3.68 10.77
N MET A 95 -9.12 4.67 9.98
CA MET A 95 -9.49 6.07 10.20
C MET A 95 -10.95 6.37 9.88
N GLN A 96 -11.61 5.59 9.01
CA GLN A 96 -13.07 5.65 8.83
C GLN A 96 -13.80 5.25 10.12
N LEU A 97 -13.33 4.22 10.81
CA LEU A 97 -13.91 3.81 12.12
C LEU A 97 -13.61 4.84 13.22
N TYR A 98 -12.46 5.50 13.15
CA TYR A 98 -12.15 6.63 14.02
C TYR A 98 -13.15 7.80 13.80
N GLU A 99 -13.46 8.15 12.56
CA GLU A 99 -14.47 9.18 12.23
C GLU A 99 -15.87 8.86 12.78
N LEU A 100 -16.21 7.57 12.81
CA LEU A 100 -17.49 7.10 13.36
C LEU A 100 -17.51 7.07 14.90
N GLY A 101 -16.37 7.32 15.55
CA GLY A 101 -16.22 7.23 17.01
C GLY A 101 -16.17 5.81 17.55
N GLU A 102 -16.00 4.82 16.66
CA GLU A 102 -15.91 3.40 17.03
C GLU A 102 -14.48 3.01 17.50
N ILE A 103 -13.49 3.80 17.14
CA ILE A 103 -12.09 3.63 17.52
C ILE A 103 -11.55 4.92 18.14
N ASP A 104 -10.79 4.77 19.24
CA ASP A 104 -9.98 5.83 19.84
C ASP A 104 -8.49 5.54 19.54
N LEU A 105 -7.78 6.53 19.01
CA LEU A 105 -6.37 6.40 18.62
C LEU A 105 -5.44 6.12 19.79
N GLU A 106 -5.79 6.58 20.99
CA GLU A 106 -5.00 6.39 22.22
C GLU A 106 -5.37 5.07 22.96
N ALA A 107 -6.44 4.39 22.56
CA ALA A 107 -6.87 3.16 23.19
C ALA A 107 -5.90 1.99 22.93
N ASN A 108 -5.89 1.05 23.88
CA ASN A 108 -5.13 -0.19 23.77
C ASN A 108 -5.70 -1.07 22.65
N VAL A 109 -4.86 -1.56 21.73
CA VAL A 109 -5.29 -2.48 20.67
C VAL A 109 -6.03 -3.70 21.20
N ASN A 110 -5.72 -4.14 22.42
CA ASN A 110 -6.39 -5.23 23.08
C ASN A 110 -7.87 -4.99 23.43
N ASP A 111 -8.33 -3.74 23.41
CA ASP A 111 -9.73 -3.40 23.64
C ASP A 111 -10.61 -3.76 22.43
N TYR A 112 -10.00 -3.89 21.25
CA TYR A 112 -10.68 -4.14 19.97
C TYR A 112 -10.52 -5.55 19.42
N ILE A 113 -9.74 -6.42 20.04
CA ILE A 113 -9.51 -7.78 19.55
C ILE A 113 -10.07 -8.83 20.53
N SER A 114 -10.74 -9.85 20.00
CA SER A 114 -11.47 -10.84 20.77
C SER A 114 -10.76 -12.20 20.85
N GLU A 115 -10.22 -12.72 19.75
CA GLU A 115 -9.74 -14.10 19.65
C GLU A 115 -8.38 -14.36 20.32
N PHE A 116 -7.56 -13.33 20.47
CA PHE A 116 -6.25 -13.41 21.12
C PHE A 116 -5.93 -12.08 21.82
N LYS A 117 -4.80 -12.00 22.48
CA LYS A 117 -4.33 -10.74 23.09
C LYS A 117 -2.85 -10.54 22.78
N VAL A 118 -2.49 -9.27 22.54
CA VAL A 118 -1.08 -8.86 22.49
C VAL A 118 -0.55 -8.86 23.93
N PRO A 119 0.55 -9.57 24.23
CA PRO A 119 1.11 -9.62 25.57
C PRO A 119 1.59 -8.27 26.09
N ASP A 120 1.43 -8.03 27.39
CA ASP A 120 1.96 -6.87 28.12
C ASP A 120 3.48 -7.02 28.35
N THR A 121 4.27 -6.96 27.29
CA THR A 121 5.74 -7.09 27.36
C THR A 121 6.40 -5.86 27.97
N PHE A 122 5.79 -4.71 27.79
CA PHE A 122 6.26 -3.40 28.30
C PHE A 122 5.16 -2.74 29.14
N PRO A 123 5.53 -1.77 30.02
CA PRO A 123 4.55 -1.08 30.86
C PRO A 123 3.46 -0.32 30.08
N GLN A 124 3.80 0.21 28.90
CA GLN A 124 2.86 0.91 28.05
C GLN A 124 2.20 -0.10 27.09
N PRO A 125 0.86 -0.05 26.91
CA PRO A 125 0.19 -0.83 25.89
C PRO A 125 0.54 -0.33 24.49
N ILE A 126 0.30 -1.16 23.48
CA ILE A 126 0.25 -0.68 22.09
C ILE A 126 -1.07 0.03 21.89
N THR A 127 -1.02 1.26 21.38
CA THR A 127 -2.21 2.00 20.97
C THR A 127 -2.48 1.88 19.47
N ILE A 128 -3.69 2.28 19.05
CA ILE A 128 -4.04 2.38 17.62
C ILE A 128 -3.08 3.32 16.91
N GLU A 129 -2.73 4.46 17.51
CA GLU A 129 -1.76 5.41 16.95
C GLU A 129 -0.37 4.75 16.73
N ASN A 130 0.05 3.86 17.62
CA ASN A 130 1.32 3.16 17.44
C ASN A 130 1.30 2.24 16.19
N LEU A 131 0.15 1.68 15.83
CA LEU A 131 0.03 0.91 14.58
C LEU A 131 0.18 1.83 13.37
N LEU A 132 -0.56 2.96 13.34
CA LEU A 132 -0.57 3.96 12.27
C LEU A 132 0.80 4.57 12.00
N THR A 133 1.63 4.71 13.03
CA THR A 133 2.97 5.32 12.95
C THR A 133 4.10 4.31 12.85
N HIS A 134 3.79 3.02 12.73
CA HIS A 134 4.78 1.93 12.78
C HIS A 134 5.67 1.97 14.03
N THR A 135 5.08 2.33 15.17
CA THR A 135 5.78 2.35 16.47
C THR A 135 5.27 1.31 17.48
N PRO A 136 4.64 0.16 17.06
CA PRO A 136 4.16 -0.81 18.05
C PRO A 136 5.29 -1.58 18.73
N GLY A 137 6.49 -1.60 18.15
CA GLY A 137 7.66 -2.26 18.69
C GLY A 137 7.76 -3.76 18.38
N PHE A 138 7.01 -4.27 17.42
CA PHE A 138 7.18 -5.63 16.91
C PHE A 138 8.49 -5.77 16.13
N GLU A 139 9.13 -6.92 16.24
CA GLU A 139 10.21 -7.32 15.35
C GLU A 139 9.64 -7.60 13.95
N GLU A 140 10.32 -7.13 12.91
CA GLU A 140 9.90 -7.40 11.53
C GLU A 140 10.58 -8.68 11.04
N THR A 141 9.79 -9.54 10.40
CA THR A 141 10.27 -10.77 9.79
C THR A 141 9.49 -11.04 8.51
N PRO A 142 10.18 -11.40 7.40
CA PRO A 142 9.51 -11.85 6.19
C PRO A 142 8.92 -13.26 6.33
N TYR A 143 9.25 -13.97 7.41
CA TYR A 143 8.79 -15.32 7.64
C TYR A 143 7.26 -15.35 7.79
N ASN A 144 6.62 -16.25 7.06
CA ASN A 144 5.16 -16.38 7.00
C ASN A 144 4.38 -15.17 6.47
N VAL A 145 5.01 -14.17 5.84
CA VAL A 145 4.28 -13.06 5.19
C VAL A 145 3.93 -13.42 3.75
N ILE A 146 4.83 -14.07 3.06
CA ILE A 146 4.66 -14.50 1.66
C ILE A 146 4.78 -16.02 1.61
N GLN A 147 3.82 -16.67 0.95
CA GLN A 147 3.82 -18.09 0.67
C GLN A 147 3.66 -18.33 -0.83
N PHE A 148 4.24 -19.40 -1.30
CA PHE A 148 4.15 -19.84 -2.69
C PHE A 148 3.37 -21.15 -2.76
N GLU A 149 2.95 -21.56 -3.96
CA GLU A 149 2.22 -22.78 -4.23
C GLU A 149 0.76 -22.79 -3.75
N GLU A 150 0.23 -23.96 -3.35
CA GLU A 150 -1.17 -24.19 -3.00
C GLU A 150 -1.52 -23.70 -1.58
N TYR A 151 -1.01 -22.53 -1.19
CA TYR A 151 -1.33 -21.97 0.12
C TYR A 151 -2.78 -21.45 0.15
N THR A 152 -3.56 -21.90 1.10
CA THR A 152 -4.87 -21.33 1.41
C THR A 152 -4.71 -20.24 2.44
N VAL A 153 -5.08 -19.01 2.11
CA VAL A 153 -5.04 -17.88 3.05
C VAL A 153 -5.97 -18.19 4.22
N GLN A 154 -5.40 -18.19 5.43
CA GLN A 154 -6.15 -18.46 6.65
C GLN A 154 -7.02 -17.25 7.03
N PRO A 155 -8.09 -17.42 7.82
CA PRO A 155 -8.77 -16.31 8.47
C PRO A 155 -7.78 -15.41 9.19
N LEU A 156 -7.96 -14.09 9.12
CA LEU A 156 -6.96 -13.13 9.59
C LEU A 156 -6.65 -13.29 11.08
N GLY A 157 -7.65 -13.56 11.91
CA GLY A 157 -7.45 -13.83 13.33
C GLY A 157 -6.56 -15.04 13.60
N GLU A 158 -6.70 -16.13 12.80
CA GLU A 158 -5.82 -17.29 12.90
C GLU A 158 -4.38 -16.98 12.46
N ALA A 159 -4.21 -16.26 11.36
CA ALA A 159 -2.88 -15.87 10.87
C ALA A 159 -2.12 -15.01 11.89
N LEU A 160 -2.82 -14.16 12.63
CA LEU A 160 -2.25 -13.26 13.64
C LEU A 160 -1.91 -13.93 14.98
N LYS A 161 -2.33 -15.17 15.23
CA LYS A 161 -1.89 -15.93 16.42
C LYS A 161 -0.39 -16.21 16.40
N TRP A 162 0.22 -16.23 15.22
CA TRP A 162 1.67 -16.18 15.09
C TRP A 162 2.12 -14.72 15.24
N MET A 163 2.58 -14.36 16.43
CA MET A 163 2.98 -13.01 16.79
C MET A 163 4.50 -12.89 16.85
N PRO A 164 5.12 -11.90 16.15
CA PRO A 164 6.53 -11.63 16.32
C PRO A 164 6.84 -11.09 17.71
N GLU A 165 8.09 -11.23 18.14
CA GLU A 165 8.53 -10.70 19.42
C GLU A 165 8.43 -9.18 19.47
N ARG A 166 8.28 -8.66 20.69
CA ARG A 166 8.27 -7.23 20.98
C ARG A 166 9.68 -6.78 21.31
N ALA A 167 10.35 -6.12 20.34
CA ALA A 167 11.74 -5.68 20.48
C ALA A 167 11.87 -4.31 21.17
N PHE A 168 10.86 -3.44 21.07
CA PHE A 168 10.91 -2.06 21.58
C PHE A 168 9.62 -1.70 22.31
N GLU A 169 9.74 -0.78 23.27
CA GLU A 169 8.57 -0.13 23.87
C GLU A 169 7.77 0.64 22.82
N PRO A 170 6.42 0.60 22.88
CA PRO A 170 5.57 1.35 21.96
C PRO A 170 5.89 2.84 21.97
N GLY A 171 5.82 3.47 20.81
CA GLY A 171 6.06 4.90 20.64
C GLY A 171 7.53 5.33 20.66
N LYS A 172 8.49 4.42 20.89
CA LYS A 172 9.93 4.80 20.95
C LYS A 172 10.64 4.84 19.60
N PHE A 173 10.34 3.87 18.75
CA PHE A 173 11.00 3.75 17.46
C PHE A 173 9.98 3.45 16.36
N ALA A 174 10.04 4.19 15.26
CA ALA A 174 9.37 3.77 14.04
C ALA A 174 10.17 2.60 13.44
N ALA A 175 9.57 1.42 13.54
CA ALA A 175 10.07 0.19 12.97
C ALA A 175 8.93 -0.42 12.14
N TYR A 176 9.13 -0.45 10.82
CA TYR A 176 8.13 -0.96 9.88
C TYR A 176 7.59 -2.31 10.32
N SER A 177 6.27 -2.50 10.31
CA SER A 177 5.65 -3.73 10.79
C SER A 177 4.50 -4.17 9.89
N ASN A 178 4.72 -5.27 9.17
CA ASN A 178 3.66 -5.96 8.44
C ASN A 178 2.62 -6.55 9.41
N TYR A 179 3.09 -7.14 10.52
CA TYR A 179 2.22 -7.66 11.56
C TYR A 179 1.34 -6.57 12.17
N GLY A 180 1.91 -5.40 12.50
CA GLY A 180 1.15 -4.27 13.04
C GLY A 180 0.05 -3.79 12.08
N THR A 181 0.34 -3.78 10.78
CA THR A 181 -0.68 -3.44 9.77
C THR A 181 -1.77 -4.51 9.67
N ALA A 182 -1.39 -5.77 9.71
CA ALA A 182 -2.37 -6.86 9.69
C ALA A 182 -3.26 -6.85 10.93
N LEU A 183 -2.69 -6.53 12.09
CA LEU A 183 -3.45 -6.32 13.33
C LEU A 183 -4.45 -5.17 13.20
N ALA A 184 -4.05 -4.05 12.56
CA ALA A 184 -4.98 -2.94 12.27
C ALA A 184 -6.13 -3.39 11.36
N GLY A 185 -5.85 -4.16 10.31
CA GLY A 185 -6.89 -4.74 9.45
C GLY A 185 -7.82 -5.69 10.19
N TYR A 186 -7.29 -6.47 11.13
CA TYR A 186 -8.10 -7.32 12.00
C TYR A 186 -8.98 -6.51 12.95
N ILE A 187 -8.47 -5.41 13.50
CA ILE A 187 -9.27 -4.47 14.30
C ILE A 187 -10.41 -3.87 13.46
N VAL A 188 -10.14 -3.51 12.18
CA VAL A 188 -11.22 -3.07 11.28
C VAL A 188 -12.31 -4.13 11.16
N GLN A 189 -11.93 -5.41 10.98
CA GLN A 189 -12.87 -6.52 10.89
C GLN A 189 -13.67 -6.71 12.19
N GLU A 190 -13.02 -6.73 13.35
CA GLU A 190 -13.66 -6.95 14.66
C GLU A 190 -14.65 -5.81 14.99
N VAL A 191 -14.24 -4.56 14.77
CA VAL A 191 -15.07 -3.39 15.13
C VAL A 191 -16.24 -3.22 14.16
N SER A 192 -16.02 -3.42 12.87
CA SER A 192 -17.07 -3.28 11.85
C SER A 192 -18.01 -4.50 11.77
N GLY A 193 -17.55 -5.67 12.22
CA GLY A 193 -18.26 -6.93 12.03
C GLY A 193 -18.28 -7.44 10.59
N VAL A 194 -17.43 -6.89 9.72
CA VAL A 194 -17.32 -7.23 8.29
C VAL A 194 -15.90 -7.72 8.00
N GLU A 195 -15.78 -8.79 7.20
CA GLU A 195 -14.46 -9.26 6.73
C GLU A 195 -13.64 -8.12 6.13
N PHE A 196 -12.34 -8.05 6.45
CA PHE A 196 -11.49 -6.93 6.05
C PHE A 196 -11.52 -6.63 4.55
N SER A 197 -11.47 -7.67 3.70
CA SER A 197 -11.54 -7.50 2.25
C SER A 197 -12.85 -6.87 1.79
N ASP A 198 -13.97 -7.31 2.37
CA ASP A 198 -15.29 -6.80 2.03
C ASP A 198 -15.50 -5.37 2.57
N TYR A 199 -14.89 -5.05 3.72
CA TYR A 199 -14.89 -3.68 4.24
C TYR A 199 -14.19 -2.71 3.29
N VAL A 200 -12.99 -3.06 2.83
CA VAL A 200 -12.21 -2.24 1.88
C VAL A 200 -12.94 -2.11 0.55
N ASP A 201 -13.51 -3.23 0.04
CA ASP A 201 -14.28 -3.22 -1.21
C ASP A 201 -15.44 -2.22 -1.11
N MET A 202 -16.31 -2.31 -0.10
CA MET A 202 -17.48 -1.46 0.06
C MET A 202 -17.16 0.01 0.37
N ASN A 203 -16.17 0.27 1.22
CA ASN A 203 -15.94 1.60 1.78
C ASN A 203 -14.87 2.42 1.06
N ILE A 204 -14.07 1.79 0.19
CA ILE A 204 -13.00 2.47 -0.56
C ILE A 204 -13.10 2.14 -2.05
N ILE A 205 -13.00 0.87 -2.44
CA ILE A 205 -12.86 0.45 -3.84
C ILE A 205 -14.12 0.79 -4.65
N GLU A 206 -15.29 0.42 -4.16
CA GLU A 206 -16.57 0.70 -4.84
C GLU A 206 -16.87 2.20 -4.89
N LYS A 207 -16.65 2.93 -3.78
CA LYS A 207 -16.86 4.38 -3.72
C LYS A 207 -15.99 5.14 -4.72
N LEU A 208 -14.75 4.73 -4.90
CA LEU A 208 -13.85 5.35 -5.87
C LEU A 208 -14.00 4.78 -7.30
N GLY A 209 -14.93 3.83 -7.51
CA GLY A 209 -15.13 3.19 -8.80
C GLY A 209 -13.88 2.47 -9.33
N MET A 210 -13.09 1.84 -8.46
CA MET A 210 -11.82 1.16 -8.76
C MET A 210 -12.07 -0.28 -9.22
N LYS A 211 -12.69 -0.46 -10.38
CA LYS A 211 -13.18 -1.76 -10.88
C LYS A 211 -12.11 -2.79 -11.22
N SER A 212 -10.85 -2.38 -11.26
CA SER A 212 -9.67 -3.21 -11.54
C SER A 212 -8.82 -3.40 -10.28
N THR A 213 -9.41 -3.21 -9.10
CA THR A 213 -8.71 -3.30 -7.81
C THR A 213 -9.41 -4.30 -6.91
N THR A 214 -8.63 -5.13 -6.21
CA THR A 214 -9.17 -6.08 -5.24
C THR A 214 -8.17 -6.43 -4.17
N VAL A 215 -8.66 -6.67 -2.94
CA VAL A 215 -7.90 -7.25 -1.83
C VAL A 215 -7.80 -8.77 -1.98
N LYS A 216 -8.79 -9.37 -2.67
CA LYS A 216 -8.91 -10.83 -2.82
C LYS A 216 -7.81 -11.37 -3.73
N GLN A 217 -7.15 -12.43 -3.29
CA GLN A 217 -6.01 -13.02 -4.00
C GLN A 217 -6.43 -14.14 -4.96
N GLU A 218 -7.63 -14.67 -4.78
CA GLU A 218 -8.29 -15.47 -5.81
C GLU A 218 -9.00 -14.53 -6.78
N LEU A 219 -8.33 -14.26 -7.91
CA LEU A 219 -8.84 -13.29 -8.88
C LEU A 219 -9.97 -13.88 -9.71
N GLU A 220 -11.01 -13.07 -9.92
CA GLU A 220 -12.05 -13.36 -10.91
C GLU A 220 -11.45 -13.49 -12.32
N PRO A 221 -12.09 -14.26 -13.23
CA PRO A 221 -11.50 -14.58 -14.54
C PRO A 221 -11.08 -13.38 -15.39
N ASP A 222 -11.83 -12.28 -15.36
CA ASP A 222 -11.51 -11.04 -16.09
C ASP A 222 -10.32 -10.28 -15.49
N LEU A 223 -10.19 -10.24 -14.18
CA LEU A 223 -9.03 -9.67 -13.49
C LEU A 223 -7.80 -10.56 -13.70
N ARG A 224 -7.96 -11.87 -13.58
CA ARG A 224 -6.88 -12.83 -13.80
C ARG A 224 -6.30 -12.72 -15.21
N ALA A 225 -7.14 -12.52 -16.23
CA ALA A 225 -6.71 -12.38 -17.63
C ALA A 225 -5.86 -11.13 -17.89
N ARG A 226 -5.90 -10.14 -17.00
CA ARG A 226 -5.13 -8.90 -17.09
C ARG A 226 -3.95 -8.82 -16.11
N MET A 227 -3.77 -9.88 -15.29
CA MET A 227 -2.71 -9.92 -14.28
C MET A 227 -1.34 -10.06 -14.95
N SER A 228 -0.42 -9.22 -14.56
CA SER A 228 0.97 -9.28 -15.03
C SER A 228 1.75 -10.36 -14.27
N THR A 229 2.69 -11.00 -14.96
CA THR A 229 3.66 -11.90 -14.36
C THR A 229 4.71 -11.10 -13.61
N GLY A 230 4.97 -11.45 -12.35
CA GLY A 230 6.11 -10.94 -11.59
C GLY A 230 7.41 -11.64 -12.02
N TYR A 231 8.55 -10.98 -11.84
CA TYR A 231 9.86 -11.53 -12.22
C TYR A 231 10.91 -11.24 -11.16
N TYR A 232 11.77 -12.22 -10.90
CA TYR A 232 13.04 -11.99 -10.23
C TYR A 232 14.14 -11.78 -11.27
N TYR A 233 15.03 -10.82 -11.04
CA TYR A 233 16.24 -10.67 -11.84
C TYR A 233 17.39 -11.49 -11.22
N LEU A 234 17.69 -12.62 -11.81
CA LEU A 234 18.69 -13.57 -11.34
C LEU A 234 19.72 -13.87 -12.44
N ASP A 235 20.99 -13.76 -12.12
CA ASP A 235 22.10 -14.14 -13.01
C ASP A 235 22.03 -13.53 -14.43
N GLY A 236 21.55 -12.27 -14.53
CA GLY A 236 21.49 -11.54 -15.79
C GLY A 236 20.22 -11.78 -16.61
N ARG A 237 19.16 -12.35 -16.04
CA ARG A 237 17.90 -12.61 -16.71
C ARG A 237 16.68 -12.47 -15.78
N ASN A 238 15.54 -12.21 -16.39
CA ASN A 238 14.27 -12.18 -15.72
C ASN A 238 13.70 -13.61 -15.62
N GLU A 239 13.56 -14.12 -14.40
CA GLU A 239 12.93 -15.40 -14.10
C GLU A 239 11.50 -15.17 -13.60
N PRO A 240 10.48 -15.79 -14.20
CA PRO A 240 9.10 -15.57 -13.78
C PRO A 240 8.87 -16.07 -12.35
N LEU A 241 8.10 -15.30 -11.60
CA LEU A 241 7.62 -15.66 -10.27
C LEU A 241 6.44 -16.60 -10.40
N THR A 242 6.72 -17.90 -10.43
CA THR A 242 5.73 -18.97 -10.53
C THR A 242 6.02 -20.05 -9.49
N PRO A 243 5.01 -20.53 -8.76
CA PRO A 243 3.61 -20.07 -8.74
C PRO A 243 3.45 -18.66 -8.16
N PHE A 244 2.27 -18.07 -8.38
CA PHE A 244 1.94 -16.73 -7.89
C PHE A 244 1.98 -16.71 -6.35
N GLU A 245 2.62 -15.68 -5.79
CA GLU A 245 2.74 -15.52 -4.35
C GLU A 245 1.40 -15.19 -3.67
N LYS A 246 1.21 -15.69 -2.47
CA LYS A 246 0.07 -15.41 -1.58
C LYS A 246 0.57 -14.64 -0.36
N ILE A 247 -0.06 -13.53 -0.05
CA ILE A 247 0.18 -12.77 1.18
C ILE A 247 -0.68 -13.35 2.29
N THR A 248 -0.06 -13.88 3.33
CA THR A 248 -0.76 -14.58 4.42
C THR A 248 -1.56 -13.65 5.32
N ILE A 249 -1.18 -12.38 5.33
CA ILE A 249 -1.77 -11.28 6.10
C ILE A 249 -2.23 -10.16 5.14
N PRO A 250 -3.36 -10.34 4.45
CA PRO A 250 -3.82 -9.49 3.35
C PRO A 250 -3.76 -7.98 3.59
N PRO A 251 -4.10 -7.44 4.78
CA PRO A 251 -4.03 -6.01 5.02
C PRO A 251 -2.65 -5.39 4.80
N ALA A 252 -1.59 -6.20 4.86
CA ALA A 252 -0.22 -5.73 4.73
C ALA A 252 0.29 -5.62 3.29
N GLY A 253 -0.37 -6.27 2.28
CA GLY A 253 0.25 -6.28 0.96
C GLY A 253 -0.48 -6.99 -0.17
N SER A 254 -1.74 -7.44 -0.01
CA SER A 254 -2.36 -8.33 -0.98
C SER A 254 -3.03 -7.64 -2.17
N ILE A 255 -3.22 -6.33 -2.15
CA ILE A 255 -4.01 -5.64 -3.16
C ILE A 255 -3.34 -5.74 -4.55
N THR A 256 -4.19 -6.07 -5.51
CA THR A 256 -3.89 -6.00 -6.94
C THR A 256 -4.68 -4.84 -7.53
N SER A 257 -4.04 -4.02 -8.39
CA SER A 257 -4.67 -2.83 -8.96
C SER A 257 -4.12 -2.51 -10.36
N SER A 258 -4.75 -1.56 -11.04
CA SER A 258 -4.27 -0.94 -12.28
C SER A 258 -3.82 0.51 -12.05
N ALA A 259 -3.00 1.04 -12.98
CA ALA A 259 -2.57 2.45 -12.91
C ALA A 259 -3.75 3.42 -12.94
N GLY A 260 -4.82 3.09 -13.71
CA GLY A 260 -6.00 3.94 -13.79
C GLY A 260 -6.79 3.99 -12.48
N ASP A 261 -6.92 2.86 -11.78
CA ASP A 261 -7.60 2.85 -10.48
C ASP A 261 -6.75 3.53 -9.40
N MET A 262 -5.41 3.31 -9.42
CA MET A 262 -4.54 4.01 -8.49
C MET A 262 -4.52 5.52 -8.71
N ALA A 263 -4.76 6.00 -9.94
CA ALA A 263 -4.94 7.45 -10.19
C ALA A 263 -6.14 8.01 -9.44
N LYS A 264 -7.28 7.30 -9.39
CA LYS A 264 -8.46 7.71 -8.62
C LYS A 264 -8.16 7.76 -7.12
N PHE A 265 -7.45 6.74 -6.62
CA PHE A 265 -7.00 6.70 -5.23
C PHE A 265 -6.06 7.86 -4.88
N ILE A 266 -5.14 8.21 -5.79
CA ILE A 266 -4.25 9.38 -5.65
C ILE A 266 -5.07 10.67 -5.59
N ILE A 267 -6.03 10.85 -6.51
CA ILE A 267 -6.90 12.04 -6.54
C ILE A 267 -7.67 12.17 -5.22
N ALA A 268 -8.29 11.08 -4.75
CA ALA A 268 -9.01 11.08 -3.49
C ALA A 268 -8.11 11.55 -2.32
N ASN A 269 -6.85 11.10 -2.27
CA ASN A 269 -5.91 11.54 -1.23
C ASN A 269 -5.47 13.00 -1.39
N ILE A 270 -5.26 13.50 -2.63
CA ILE A 270 -4.94 14.90 -2.90
C ILE A 270 -6.12 15.81 -2.53
N GLN A 271 -7.34 15.38 -2.85
CA GLN A 271 -8.59 16.10 -2.58
C GLN A 271 -9.15 15.81 -1.16
N LYS A 272 -8.30 15.43 -0.22
CA LYS A 272 -8.66 15.26 1.18
C LYS A 272 -9.86 14.33 1.39
N GLY A 273 -9.76 13.15 0.79
CA GLY A 273 -10.72 12.06 0.97
C GLY A 273 -11.86 12.03 -0.04
N GLU A 274 -11.85 12.85 -1.09
CA GLU A 274 -12.95 12.94 -2.07
C GLU A 274 -12.49 12.64 -3.50
N PHE A 275 -13.35 11.95 -4.27
CA PHE A 275 -13.20 11.74 -5.69
C PHE A 275 -14.59 11.71 -6.36
N GLU A 276 -14.81 12.55 -7.37
CA GLU A 276 -16.07 12.64 -8.16
C GLU A 276 -17.36 12.75 -7.30
N GLY A 277 -17.27 13.42 -6.14
CA GLY A 277 -18.39 13.61 -5.22
C GLY A 277 -18.58 12.48 -4.21
N GLU A 278 -17.87 11.37 -4.34
CA GLU A 278 -17.83 10.30 -3.36
C GLU A 278 -16.70 10.52 -2.35
N ARG A 279 -16.99 10.28 -1.08
CA ARG A 279 -16.05 10.55 0.01
C ARG A 279 -15.69 9.27 0.76
N ILE A 280 -14.39 9.05 0.89
CA ILE A 280 -13.83 7.93 1.68
C ILE A 280 -13.30 8.36 3.06
N LEU A 281 -13.00 9.64 3.24
CA LEU A 281 -12.61 10.26 4.51
C LEU A 281 -13.12 11.70 4.58
N ASN A 282 -13.41 12.19 5.76
CA ASN A 282 -13.61 13.62 5.98
C ASN A 282 -12.31 14.40 5.76
N GLU A 283 -12.39 15.65 5.35
CA GLU A 283 -11.23 16.50 5.07
C GLU A 283 -10.29 16.60 6.27
N GLU A 284 -10.85 16.82 7.46
CA GLU A 284 -10.09 16.91 8.71
C GLU A 284 -9.30 15.61 9.02
N THR A 285 -9.90 14.46 8.80
CA THR A 285 -9.25 13.16 9.01
C THR A 285 -8.18 12.90 7.96
N ALA A 286 -8.44 13.26 6.70
CA ALA A 286 -7.44 13.14 5.65
C ALA A 286 -6.23 14.05 5.92
N GLU A 287 -6.44 15.28 6.42
CA GLU A 287 -5.36 16.17 6.86
C GLU A 287 -4.61 15.61 8.07
N LEU A 288 -5.33 15.07 9.03
CA LEU A 288 -4.73 14.38 10.18
C LEU A 288 -3.83 13.24 9.70
N MET A 289 -4.30 12.37 8.82
CA MET A 289 -3.50 11.27 8.26
C MET A 289 -2.24 11.76 7.53
N GLN A 290 -2.29 12.88 6.85
CA GLN A 290 -1.18 13.43 6.08
C GLN A 290 -0.22 14.29 6.90
N SER A 291 -0.54 14.58 8.16
CA SER A 291 0.33 15.29 9.09
C SER A 291 1.36 14.35 9.73
N VAL A 292 2.46 14.90 10.23
CA VAL A 292 3.52 14.09 10.86
C VAL A 292 3.20 13.88 12.33
N HIS A 293 3.20 12.61 12.74
CA HIS A 293 2.91 12.20 14.12
C HIS A 293 4.11 11.64 14.87
N PHE A 294 5.11 11.11 14.14
CA PHE A 294 6.32 10.60 14.75
C PHE A 294 7.58 10.99 13.97
N ARG A 295 8.63 11.35 14.67
CA ARG A 295 10.01 11.53 14.15
C ARG A 295 11.02 11.10 15.18
N HIS A 296 12.07 10.43 14.76
CA HIS A 296 13.22 10.14 15.62
C HIS A 296 14.03 11.40 15.96
N ASP A 297 14.09 12.35 15.03
CA ASP A 297 14.80 13.63 15.17
C ASP A 297 14.12 14.68 14.27
N PRO A 298 14.00 15.94 14.70
CA PRO A 298 13.38 16.99 13.89
C PRO A 298 14.00 17.23 12.51
N ARG A 299 15.23 16.78 12.30
CA ARG A 299 15.96 16.90 11.03
C ARG A 299 15.67 15.75 10.06
N LEU A 300 15.02 14.70 10.51
CA LEU A 300 14.67 13.53 9.70
C LEU A 300 13.24 13.65 9.19
N ASN A 301 12.95 12.93 8.10
CA ASN A 301 11.59 12.72 7.64
C ASN A 301 10.77 12.00 8.72
N GLY A 302 9.48 12.30 8.77
CA GLY A 302 8.56 11.75 9.75
C GLY A 302 7.69 10.63 9.21
N MET A 303 6.96 10.03 10.15
CA MET A 303 5.84 9.13 9.89
C MET A 303 4.54 9.92 10.05
N CYS A 304 3.72 9.90 9.02
CA CYS A 304 2.32 10.27 9.08
C CYS A 304 1.48 9.05 9.47
N TYR A 305 0.17 9.14 9.49
CA TYR A 305 -0.65 7.94 9.69
C TYR A 305 -0.66 7.12 8.39
N GLY A 306 0.27 6.17 8.32
CA GLY A 306 0.48 5.25 7.21
C GLY A 306 1.29 5.79 6.03
N PHE A 307 1.45 7.10 5.89
CA PHE A 307 2.33 7.67 4.87
C PHE A 307 3.73 7.94 5.42
N TYR A 308 4.74 7.75 4.58
CA TYR A 308 6.08 8.27 4.83
C TYR A 308 6.18 9.72 4.36
N GLU A 309 6.72 10.58 5.22
CA GLU A 309 7.16 11.89 4.78
C GLU A 309 8.51 11.75 4.06
N MET A 310 8.63 12.44 2.94
CA MET A 310 9.86 12.55 2.17
C MET A 310 10.14 14.01 1.84
N SER A 311 11.40 14.35 1.61
CA SER A 311 11.80 15.66 1.13
C SER A 311 12.63 15.53 -0.13
N MET A 312 12.23 16.24 -1.19
CA MET A 312 12.95 16.28 -2.47
C MET A 312 12.97 17.71 -2.99
N ASN A 313 14.16 18.25 -3.24
CA ASN A 313 14.34 19.61 -3.78
C ASN A 313 13.60 20.69 -2.95
N GLY A 314 13.51 20.53 -1.64
CA GLY A 314 12.81 21.47 -0.75
C GLY A 314 11.28 21.32 -0.74
N LEU A 315 10.74 20.38 -1.50
CA LEU A 315 9.32 20.04 -1.46
C LEU A 315 9.07 18.93 -0.45
N ARG A 316 7.98 19.06 0.32
CA ARG A 316 7.46 17.99 1.15
C ARG A 316 6.61 17.05 0.32
N LEU A 317 6.93 15.78 0.38
CA LEU A 317 6.19 14.71 -0.28
C LEU A 317 5.69 13.75 0.78
N ILE A 318 4.57 13.10 0.52
CA ILE A 318 4.10 11.95 1.28
C ILE A 318 3.79 10.81 0.34
N GLY A 319 3.99 9.59 0.79
CA GLY A 319 3.72 8.41 -0.04
C GLY A 319 4.03 7.11 0.68
N HIS A 320 3.90 6.02 -0.05
CA HIS A 320 4.26 4.68 0.42
C HIS A 320 4.83 3.86 -0.74
N GLY A 321 5.89 3.11 -0.49
CA GLY A 321 6.43 2.14 -1.44
C GLY A 321 5.74 0.79 -1.32
N GLY A 322 5.85 -0.06 -2.37
CA GLY A 322 5.36 -1.43 -2.37
C GLY A 322 6.38 -2.39 -2.96
N ASP A 323 6.45 -3.59 -2.37
CA ASP A 323 7.30 -4.69 -2.80
C ASP A 323 6.62 -6.01 -2.44
N THR A 324 6.73 -7.02 -3.33
CA THR A 324 6.23 -8.39 -3.12
C THR A 324 7.19 -9.43 -3.67
#